data_c961ac806768510c7aa4d4a23e40a27b
#
_entry.id   c961ac806768510c7aa4d4a23e40a27b
#
_cell.length_a   1.000
_cell.length_b   1.000
_cell.length_c   1.000
_cell.angle_alpha   90.00
_cell.angle_beta   90.00
_cell.angle_gamma   90.00
#
_symmetry.space_group_name_H-M   'P 1'
#
loop_
_entity.id
_entity.type
_entity.pdbx_description
1 polymer ?
#
loop_
_entity_poly.entity_id
_entity_poly.type
_entity_poly.pdbx_seq_one_letter_code
_entity_poly.pdbx_strand_id
1 'polypeptide(L)'
;MQIGLKLWSINTDFYYEEAKKLYNQGYFDYIELYVVPDTLNTLEKWKELDIPFILHAPHFMHNVNLADKDKLKYNKSIYAQVEIFRQELNTEHTIVHAGMNGTINETIRQLQIIKPQNFLIENKPYLPPLIPDYKCVGSTIAEIQKVLTELSCGFCLDIGHALCTANSLNLEPYAYLAEFQTLSPIMYHLSDGDIQSPLDQHLHFGEGNYNLKKIFSIINPHAKISIETKKNSKENLNDFIEDIKCIKFY
;
A
#
# COMPACT_ATOMS: atom_id res chain seq x y z
N MET A 1 -16.93 5.87 -2.11
CA MET A 1 -15.60 5.25 -2.00
C MET A 1 -15.35 4.39 -3.23
N GLN A 2 -14.13 4.34 -3.72
CA GLN A 2 -13.70 3.40 -4.76
C GLN A 2 -12.89 2.28 -4.12
N ILE A 3 -13.22 1.05 -4.44
CA ILE A 3 -12.58 -0.14 -3.85
C ILE A 3 -11.55 -0.71 -4.79
N GLY A 4 -10.35 -0.98 -4.30
CA GLY A 4 -9.24 -1.59 -5.02
C GLY A 4 -9.00 -3.04 -4.62
N LEU A 5 -8.74 -3.88 -5.62
CA LEU A 5 -8.24 -5.24 -5.46
C LEU A 5 -6.71 -5.20 -5.57
N LYS A 6 -6.00 -5.57 -4.50
CA LYS A 6 -4.54 -5.65 -4.53
C LYS A 6 -4.06 -6.98 -5.13
N LEU A 7 -3.28 -6.90 -6.20
CA LEU A 7 -2.65 -8.03 -6.87
C LEU A 7 -1.16 -7.74 -7.11
N TRP A 8 -0.40 -8.76 -7.47
CA TRP A 8 1.01 -8.67 -7.82
C TRP A 8 1.18 -8.90 -9.32
N SER A 9 2.15 -8.26 -9.94
CA SER A 9 2.37 -8.38 -11.40
C SER A 9 2.59 -9.83 -11.88
N ILE A 10 3.02 -10.72 -10.99
CA ILE A 10 3.15 -12.17 -11.25
C ILE A 10 1.83 -12.95 -11.16
N ASN A 11 0.72 -12.33 -10.82
CA ASN A 11 -0.56 -13.04 -10.60
C ASN A 11 -1.35 -13.29 -11.88
N THR A 12 -0.73 -13.21 -13.04
CA THR A 12 -1.39 -13.43 -14.35
C THR A 12 -1.89 -14.85 -14.57
N ASP A 13 -1.30 -15.84 -13.89
CA ASP A 13 -1.67 -17.25 -14.04
C ASP A 13 -2.70 -17.71 -12.98
N PHE A 14 -2.98 -16.86 -11.98
CA PHE A 14 -3.88 -17.21 -10.86
C PHE A 14 -5.18 -16.41 -10.91
N TYR A 15 -5.12 -15.08 -10.80
CA TYR A 15 -6.29 -14.26 -10.52
C TYR A 15 -6.80 -13.47 -11.74
N TYR A 16 -6.15 -13.57 -12.90
CA TYR A 16 -6.45 -12.75 -14.05
C TYR A 16 -7.92 -12.86 -14.51
N GLU A 17 -8.38 -14.09 -14.79
CA GLU A 17 -9.75 -14.32 -15.27
C GLU A 17 -10.79 -13.99 -14.19
N GLU A 18 -10.48 -14.29 -12.94
CA GLU A 18 -11.40 -14.02 -11.86
C GLU A 18 -11.47 -12.51 -11.55
N ALA A 19 -10.35 -11.79 -11.58
CA ALA A 19 -10.35 -10.35 -11.44
C ALA A 19 -11.22 -9.68 -12.52
N LYS A 20 -11.08 -10.09 -13.78
CA LYS A 20 -11.92 -9.62 -14.89
C LYS A 20 -13.40 -9.86 -14.63
N LYS A 21 -13.75 -11.07 -14.18
CA LYS A 21 -15.12 -11.45 -13.82
C LYS A 21 -15.66 -10.58 -12.68
N LEU A 22 -14.91 -10.43 -11.58
CA LEU A 22 -15.34 -9.68 -10.41
C LEU A 22 -15.46 -8.17 -10.70
N TYR A 23 -14.57 -7.61 -11.52
CA TYR A 23 -14.69 -6.23 -11.98
C TYR A 23 -16.01 -6.01 -12.76
N ASN A 24 -16.32 -6.88 -13.72
CA ASN A 24 -17.57 -6.83 -14.48
C ASN A 24 -18.82 -7.00 -13.60
N GLN A 25 -18.69 -7.63 -12.44
CA GLN A 25 -19.74 -7.78 -11.44
C GLN A 25 -19.82 -6.62 -10.45
N GLY A 26 -18.92 -5.63 -10.53
CA GLY A 26 -18.91 -4.45 -9.68
C GLY A 26 -18.44 -4.72 -8.23
N TYR A 27 -17.55 -5.70 -8.04
CA TYR A 27 -16.96 -5.97 -6.72
C TYR A 27 -15.86 -4.98 -6.36
N PHE A 28 -15.17 -4.42 -7.34
CA PHE A 28 -14.12 -3.42 -7.15
C PHE A 28 -14.06 -2.46 -8.35
N ASP A 29 -13.35 -1.33 -8.17
CA ASP A 29 -13.28 -0.23 -9.15
C ASP A 29 -11.92 -0.15 -9.85
N TYR A 30 -10.85 -0.64 -9.24
CA TYR A 30 -9.49 -0.63 -9.79
C TYR A 30 -8.63 -1.77 -9.23
N ILE A 31 -7.56 -2.11 -9.93
CA ILE A 31 -6.51 -3.00 -9.42
C ILE A 31 -5.36 -2.15 -8.87
N GLU A 32 -4.98 -2.38 -7.62
CA GLU A 32 -3.68 -1.97 -7.12
C GLU A 32 -2.65 -3.04 -7.46
N LEU A 33 -1.78 -2.74 -8.41
CA LEU A 33 -0.80 -3.70 -8.92
C LEU A 33 0.57 -3.47 -8.28
N TYR A 34 0.98 -4.40 -7.41
CA TYR A 34 2.33 -4.44 -6.89
C TYR A 34 3.29 -4.92 -7.98
N VAL A 35 4.20 -4.06 -8.42
CA VAL A 35 5.16 -4.37 -9.49
C VAL A 35 6.31 -5.20 -8.91
N VAL A 36 6.30 -6.50 -9.14
CA VAL A 36 7.43 -7.37 -8.79
C VAL A 36 8.59 -7.08 -9.74
N PRO A 37 9.84 -6.93 -9.26
CA PRO A 37 10.99 -6.74 -10.13
C PRO A 37 11.11 -7.81 -11.23
N ASP A 38 11.58 -7.40 -12.40
CA ASP A 38 11.86 -8.26 -13.55
C ASP A 38 10.64 -9.00 -14.15
N THR A 39 9.44 -8.39 -14.00
CA THR A 39 8.17 -8.94 -14.52
C THR A 39 7.57 -8.13 -15.69
N LEU A 40 8.37 -7.39 -16.42
CA LEU A 40 7.90 -6.64 -17.60
C LEU A 40 7.22 -7.52 -18.65
N ASN A 41 7.55 -8.79 -18.71
CA ASN A 41 6.92 -9.77 -19.58
C ASN A 41 5.44 -10.04 -19.26
N THR A 42 4.95 -9.65 -18.09
CA THR A 42 3.53 -9.80 -17.71
C THR A 42 2.68 -8.58 -18.11
N LEU A 43 3.31 -7.48 -18.50
CA LEU A 43 2.67 -6.19 -18.70
C LEU A 43 1.58 -6.24 -19.77
N GLU A 44 1.84 -6.87 -20.93
CA GLU A 44 0.85 -6.95 -22.02
C GLU A 44 -0.43 -7.66 -21.56
N LYS A 45 -0.29 -8.70 -20.72
CA LYS A 45 -1.47 -9.40 -20.19
C LYS A 45 -2.29 -8.51 -19.25
N TRP A 46 -1.65 -7.68 -18.43
CA TRP A 46 -2.37 -6.71 -17.58
C TRP A 46 -3.08 -5.63 -18.39
N LYS A 47 -2.50 -5.18 -19.50
CA LYS A 47 -3.12 -4.20 -20.43
C LYS A 47 -4.43 -4.70 -21.04
N GLU A 48 -4.54 -6.01 -21.27
CA GLU A 48 -5.74 -6.62 -21.87
C GLU A 48 -6.98 -6.57 -20.96
N LEU A 49 -6.83 -6.28 -19.66
CA LEU A 49 -7.96 -6.28 -18.73
C LEU A 49 -8.92 -5.10 -18.91
N ASP A 50 -8.45 -3.97 -19.43
CA ASP A 50 -9.23 -2.72 -19.55
C ASP A 50 -9.87 -2.30 -18.21
N ILE A 51 -9.10 -2.45 -17.12
CA ILE A 51 -9.46 -2.07 -15.74
C ILE A 51 -8.55 -0.91 -15.32
N PRO A 52 -9.02 0.10 -14.57
CA PRO A 52 -8.14 1.12 -14.03
C PRO A 52 -7.09 0.53 -13.07
N PHE A 53 -5.86 1.05 -13.13
CA PHE A 53 -4.76 0.61 -12.27
C PHE A 53 -4.23 1.74 -11.38
N ILE A 54 -3.79 1.38 -10.18
CA ILE A 54 -2.85 2.12 -9.35
C ILE A 54 -1.65 1.21 -9.16
N LEU A 55 -0.42 1.74 -9.23
CA LEU A 55 0.75 0.92 -8.99
C LEU A 55 1.19 0.98 -7.54
N HIS A 56 1.79 -0.11 -7.10
CA HIS A 56 2.55 -0.17 -5.87
C HIS A 56 4.00 -0.54 -6.20
N ALA A 57 4.94 0.35 -5.87
CA ALA A 57 6.36 0.12 -6.11
C ALA A 57 6.90 -0.99 -5.19
N PRO A 58 7.90 -1.77 -5.63
CA PRO A 58 8.55 -2.75 -4.79
C PRO A 58 9.21 -2.14 -3.56
N HIS A 59 9.27 -2.91 -2.49
CA HIS A 59 9.85 -2.50 -1.22
C HIS A 59 10.92 -3.49 -0.72
N PHE A 60 11.25 -3.48 0.57
CA PHE A 60 12.35 -4.25 1.17
C PHE A 60 12.32 -5.75 0.88
N MET A 61 11.16 -6.37 0.70
CA MET A 61 11.06 -7.79 0.33
C MET A 61 11.71 -8.08 -1.03
N HIS A 62 11.81 -7.07 -1.89
CA HIS A 62 12.50 -7.13 -3.17
C HIS A 62 13.80 -6.31 -3.15
N ASN A 63 14.42 -6.18 -1.97
CA ASN A 63 15.69 -5.49 -1.77
C ASN A 63 15.68 -3.99 -2.14
N VAL A 64 14.50 -3.38 -2.33
CA VAL A 64 14.36 -1.94 -2.55
C VAL A 64 14.30 -1.23 -1.20
N ASN A 65 15.21 -0.29 -0.98
CA ASN A 65 15.27 0.46 0.28
C ASN A 65 15.72 1.90 0.00
N LEU A 66 14.77 2.82 -0.02
CA LEU A 66 15.06 4.24 -0.29
C LEU A 66 15.78 4.94 0.87
N ALA A 67 15.76 4.36 2.07
CA ALA A 67 16.46 4.89 3.24
C ALA A 67 17.94 4.47 3.32
N ASP A 68 18.40 3.61 2.41
CA ASP A 68 19.77 3.10 2.34
C ASP A 68 20.51 3.72 1.15
N LYS A 69 21.57 4.52 1.45
CA LYS A 69 22.37 5.21 0.43
C LYS A 69 23.03 4.28 -0.59
N ASP A 70 23.37 3.06 -0.16
CA ASP A 70 24.09 2.11 -1.00
C ASP A 70 23.15 1.41 -2.01
N LYS A 71 21.84 1.56 -1.82
CA LYS A 71 20.80 1.01 -2.71
C LYS A 71 20.39 1.93 -3.87
N LEU A 72 20.83 3.18 -3.94
CA LEU A 72 20.38 4.13 -4.96
C LEU A 72 20.44 3.58 -6.39
N LYS A 73 21.55 2.93 -6.77
CA LYS A 73 21.70 2.38 -8.13
C LYS A 73 20.67 1.29 -8.42
N TYR A 74 20.46 0.39 -7.48
CA TYR A 74 19.47 -0.68 -7.59
C TYR A 74 18.05 -0.10 -7.61
N ASN A 75 17.73 0.77 -6.66
CA ASN A 75 16.43 1.42 -6.58
C ASN A 75 16.08 2.13 -7.90
N LYS A 76 17.02 2.87 -8.50
CA LYS A 76 16.82 3.52 -9.81
C LYS A 76 16.46 2.51 -10.91
N SER A 77 17.11 1.34 -10.96
CA SER A 77 16.83 0.33 -11.99
C SER A 77 15.44 -0.28 -11.81
N ILE A 78 14.99 -0.47 -10.57
CA ILE A 78 13.65 -0.99 -10.28
C ILE A 78 12.57 0.06 -10.56
N TYR A 79 12.79 1.31 -10.14
CA TYR A 79 11.83 2.38 -10.43
C TYR A 79 11.71 2.69 -11.93
N ALA A 80 12.73 2.42 -12.74
CA ALA A 80 12.61 2.49 -14.20
C ALA A 80 11.63 1.43 -14.75
N GLN A 81 11.58 0.23 -14.17
CA GLN A 81 10.60 -0.79 -14.53
C GLN A 81 9.18 -0.36 -14.09
N VAL A 82 9.05 0.17 -12.88
CA VAL A 82 7.76 0.71 -12.39
C VAL A 82 7.24 1.81 -13.30
N GLU A 83 8.12 2.70 -13.79
CA GLU A 83 7.73 3.77 -14.71
C GLU A 83 7.23 3.23 -16.05
N ILE A 84 7.80 2.13 -16.56
CA ILE A 84 7.28 1.46 -17.76
C ILE A 84 5.84 0.95 -17.50
N PHE A 85 5.61 0.25 -16.39
CA PHE A 85 4.25 -0.16 -16.01
C PHE A 85 3.31 1.05 -15.89
N ARG A 86 3.77 2.15 -15.27
CA ARG A 86 2.97 3.36 -15.10
C ARG A 86 2.51 3.94 -16.44
N GLN A 87 3.41 4.07 -17.38
CA GLN A 87 3.13 4.64 -18.70
C GLN A 87 2.21 3.72 -19.51
N GLU A 88 2.51 2.44 -19.56
CA GLU A 88 1.79 1.46 -20.37
C GLU A 88 0.38 1.15 -19.85
N LEU A 89 0.18 1.17 -18.52
CA LEU A 89 -1.14 1.01 -17.88
C LEU A 89 -1.85 2.34 -17.66
N ASN A 90 -1.25 3.47 -18.05
CA ASN A 90 -1.80 4.82 -17.88
C ASN A 90 -2.30 5.08 -16.44
N THR A 91 -1.48 4.73 -15.44
CA THR A 91 -1.89 4.80 -14.04
C THR A 91 -1.81 6.21 -13.48
N GLU A 92 -2.79 6.57 -12.65
CA GLU A 92 -2.86 7.88 -12.00
C GLU A 92 -1.79 8.04 -10.92
N HIS A 93 -1.60 7.01 -10.09
CA HIS A 93 -0.70 7.06 -8.93
C HIS A 93 0.21 5.83 -8.84
N THR A 94 1.34 6.03 -8.16
CA THR A 94 2.24 4.95 -7.73
C THR A 94 2.50 5.07 -6.23
N ILE A 95 2.19 4.05 -5.44
CA ILE A 95 2.45 3.99 -4.00
C ILE A 95 3.90 3.64 -3.77
N VAL A 96 4.54 4.32 -2.81
CA VAL A 96 5.98 4.23 -2.53
C VAL A 96 6.22 4.10 -1.04
N HIS A 97 7.04 3.14 -0.64
CA HIS A 97 7.52 2.99 0.73
C HIS A 97 8.81 3.77 0.97
N ALA A 98 8.95 4.38 2.14
CA ALA A 98 10.15 5.14 2.50
C ALA A 98 11.39 4.26 2.69
N GLY A 99 11.23 3.03 3.16
CA GLY A 99 12.35 2.11 3.39
C GLY A 99 12.48 1.67 4.84
N MET A 100 13.67 1.19 5.22
CA MET A 100 13.94 0.71 6.57
C MET A 100 15.40 0.92 6.96
N ASN A 101 15.65 0.92 8.28
CA ASN A 101 16.98 0.92 8.91
C ASN A 101 17.93 1.99 8.36
N GLY A 102 17.37 3.17 8.07
CA GLY A 102 18.09 4.33 7.54
C GLY A 102 17.44 5.62 8.00
N THR A 103 17.34 6.62 7.14
CA THR A 103 16.76 7.92 7.50
C THR A 103 15.77 8.43 6.46
N ILE A 104 14.78 9.18 6.91
CA ILE A 104 13.82 9.83 6.02
C ILE A 104 14.49 10.87 5.09
N ASN A 105 15.59 11.48 5.52
CA ASN A 105 16.35 12.40 4.69
C ASN A 105 16.98 11.70 3.48
N GLU A 106 17.48 10.48 3.66
CA GLU A 106 18.00 9.68 2.56
C GLU A 106 16.89 9.25 1.60
N THR A 107 15.72 8.85 2.13
CA THR A 107 14.53 8.58 1.33
C THR A 107 14.17 9.77 0.44
N ILE A 108 14.08 10.96 1.02
CA ILE A 108 13.77 12.20 0.30
C ILE A 108 14.82 12.47 -0.77
N ARG A 109 16.11 12.36 -0.43
CA ARG A 109 17.22 12.55 -1.39
C ARG A 109 17.11 11.59 -2.57
N GLN A 110 16.80 10.31 -2.32
CA GLN A 110 16.66 9.33 -3.40
C GLN A 110 15.44 9.61 -4.27
N LEU A 111 14.30 9.95 -3.66
CA LEU A 111 13.09 10.32 -4.41
C LEU A 111 13.29 11.57 -5.27
N GLN A 112 14.08 12.56 -4.81
CA GLN A 112 14.48 13.72 -5.62
C GLN A 112 15.35 13.34 -6.82
N ILE A 113 16.12 12.26 -6.72
CA ILE A 113 16.97 11.76 -7.82
C ILE A 113 16.18 10.86 -8.77
N ILE A 114 15.35 9.96 -8.24
CA ILE A 114 14.54 9.00 -9.00
C ILE A 114 13.38 9.71 -9.70
N LYS A 115 12.73 10.66 -9.03
CA LYS A 115 11.61 11.50 -9.51
C LYS A 115 10.41 10.66 -10.01
N PRO A 116 9.88 9.73 -9.21
CA PRO A 116 8.68 9.02 -9.60
C PRO A 116 7.53 10.01 -9.83
N GLN A 117 6.75 9.80 -10.88
CA GLN A 117 5.66 10.71 -11.23
C GLN A 117 4.41 10.40 -10.42
N ASN A 118 3.70 11.43 -9.93
CA ASN A 118 2.41 11.32 -9.23
C ASN A 118 2.40 10.23 -8.13
N PHE A 119 3.47 10.15 -7.34
CA PHE A 119 3.56 9.13 -6.31
C PHE A 119 2.82 9.51 -5.02
N LEU A 120 2.40 8.48 -4.30
CA LEU A 120 1.88 8.57 -2.94
C LEU A 120 2.88 7.94 -1.99
N ILE A 121 3.34 8.70 -1.00
CA ILE A 121 4.09 8.08 0.10
C ILE A 121 3.14 7.31 1.00
N GLU A 122 3.50 6.10 1.41
CA GLU A 122 2.75 5.29 2.36
C GLU A 122 3.43 5.26 3.72
N ASN A 123 2.66 5.42 4.82
CA ASN A 123 3.19 5.19 6.16
C ASN A 123 3.45 3.69 6.38
N LYS A 124 4.53 3.38 7.13
CA LYS A 124 4.94 2.00 7.43
C LYS A 124 4.68 1.64 8.89
N PRO A 125 4.53 0.33 9.24
CA PRO A 125 4.59 -0.07 10.64
C PRO A 125 5.96 0.27 11.20
N TYR A 126 6.05 0.59 12.50
CA TYR A 126 7.34 0.90 13.13
C TYR A 126 8.30 -0.29 13.10
N LEU A 127 7.77 -1.48 13.36
CA LEU A 127 8.50 -2.75 13.34
C LEU A 127 8.10 -3.56 12.10
N PRO A 128 9.06 -3.95 11.23
CA PRO A 128 8.77 -4.83 10.11
C PRO A 128 8.49 -6.26 10.62
N PRO A 129 7.44 -6.94 10.12
CA PRO A 129 7.01 -8.24 10.67
C PRO A 129 8.06 -9.36 10.57
N LEU A 130 8.97 -9.30 9.61
CA LEU A 130 9.91 -10.39 9.30
C LEU A 130 11.35 -10.13 9.76
N ILE A 131 11.67 -8.92 10.21
CA ILE A 131 13.04 -8.50 10.54
C ILE A 131 13.01 -7.70 11.86
N PRO A 132 12.91 -8.36 13.02
CA PRO A 132 12.60 -7.73 14.31
C PRO A 132 13.63 -6.70 14.80
N ASP A 133 14.88 -6.79 14.34
CA ASP A 133 15.96 -5.87 14.74
C ASP A 133 15.97 -4.57 13.90
N TYR A 134 15.10 -4.46 12.88
CA TYR A 134 15.04 -3.32 12.00
C TYR A 134 13.86 -2.42 12.37
N LYS A 135 13.95 -1.16 11.94
CA LYS A 135 12.85 -0.19 12.04
C LYS A 135 12.50 0.34 10.66
N CYS A 136 11.21 0.45 10.39
CA CYS A 136 10.78 1.09 9.15
C CYS A 136 10.97 2.61 9.26
N VAL A 137 11.32 3.21 8.13
CA VAL A 137 11.36 4.65 7.92
C VAL A 137 10.02 5.07 7.28
N GLY A 138 9.51 6.24 7.62
CA GLY A 138 8.17 6.68 7.22
C GLY A 138 7.06 6.05 8.08
N SER A 139 7.38 5.68 9.31
CA SER A 139 6.42 5.10 10.25
C SER A 139 5.78 6.15 11.17
N THR A 140 6.36 7.34 11.27
CA THR A 140 5.86 8.41 12.14
C THR A 140 5.23 9.55 11.34
N ILE A 141 4.30 10.26 11.99
CA ILE A 141 3.64 11.45 11.43
C ILE A 141 4.66 12.48 11.00
N ALA A 142 5.68 12.74 11.84
CA ALA A 142 6.73 13.70 11.54
C ALA A 142 7.54 13.33 10.28
N GLU A 143 7.83 12.05 10.07
CA GLU A 143 8.53 11.58 8.87
C GLU A 143 7.67 11.74 7.62
N ILE A 144 6.39 11.34 7.66
CA ILE A 144 5.47 11.49 6.53
C ILE A 144 5.24 12.97 6.21
N GLN A 145 4.98 13.79 7.23
CA GLN A 145 4.81 15.23 7.06
C GLN A 145 6.05 15.87 6.40
N LYS A 146 7.25 15.43 6.78
CA LYS A 146 8.49 15.91 6.18
C LYS A 146 8.56 15.56 4.69
N VAL A 147 8.22 14.33 4.30
CA VAL A 147 8.16 13.93 2.88
C VAL A 147 7.18 14.80 2.12
N LEU A 148 5.96 14.98 2.63
CA LEU A 148 4.91 15.78 2.00
C LEU A 148 5.30 17.26 1.87
N THR A 149 6.08 17.78 2.81
CA THR A 149 6.56 19.17 2.78
C THR A 149 7.70 19.38 1.77
N GLU A 150 8.61 18.41 1.66
CA GLU A 150 9.81 18.56 0.83
C GLU A 150 9.63 18.02 -0.61
N LEU A 151 8.60 17.19 -0.82
CA LEU A 151 8.31 16.58 -2.12
C LEU A 151 6.87 16.88 -2.56
N SER A 152 6.68 17.11 -3.86
CA SER A 152 5.34 17.25 -4.43
C SER A 152 4.73 15.86 -4.64
N CYS A 153 4.13 15.31 -3.59
CA CYS A 153 3.51 13.98 -3.61
C CYS A 153 2.22 13.95 -2.78
N GLY A 154 1.41 12.90 -2.96
CA GLY A 154 0.26 12.63 -2.12
C GLY A 154 0.58 11.64 -0.99
N PHE A 155 -0.44 11.30 -0.20
CA PHE A 155 -0.34 10.38 0.93
C PHE A 155 -1.32 9.21 0.78
N CYS A 156 -0.81 7.99 0.91
CA CYS A 156 -1.58 6.77 1.11
C CYS A 156 -1.48 6.39 2.60
N LEU A 157 -2.61 6.44 3.32
CA LEU A 157 -2.67 6.06 4.73
C LEU A 157 -3.01 4.58 4.85
N ASP A 158 -2.02 3.79 5.26
CA ASP A 158 -2.28 2.43 5.72
C ASP A 158 -2.71 2.48 7.20
N ILE A 159 -3.95 2.03 7.42
CA ILE A 159 -4.61 2.05 8.74
C ILE A 159 -3.93 1.06 9.69
N GLY A 160 -3.67 -0.17 9.23
CA GLY A 160 -3.02 -1.20 10.04
C GLY A 160 -1.62 -0.76 10.49
N HIS A 161 -0.84 -0.20 9.57
CA HIS A 161 0.49 0.34 9.87
C HIS A 161 0.44 1.47 10.93
N ALA A 162 -0.55 2.36 10.85
CA ALA A 162 -0.69 3.45 11.84
C ALA A 162 -1.02 2.90 13.24
N LEU A 163 -1.96 1.94 13.32
CA LEU A 163 -2.36 1.30 14.59
C LEU A 163 -1.20 0.51 15.21
N CYS A 164 -0.48 -0.29 14.43
CA CYS A 164 0.71 -1.03 14.89
C CYS A 164 1.83 -0.11 15.36
N THR A 165 2.05 1.01 14.66
CA THR A 165 3.04 2.01 15.05
C THR A 165 2.68 2.65 16.40
N ALA A 166 1.42 3.00 16.61
CA ALA A 166 0.96 3.54 17.89
C ALA A 166 1.28 2.59 19.05
N ASN A 167 1.00 1.29 18.88
CA ASN A 167 1.34 0.27 19.88
C ASN A 167 2.85 0.19 20.13
N SER A 168 3.65 0.18 19.08
CA SER A 168 5.11 0.14 19.19
C SER A 168 5.69 1.34 19.93
N LEU A 169 5.00 2.48 19.88
CA LEU A 169 5.39 3.75 20.54
C LEU A 169 4.66 4.00 21.87
N ASN A 170 3.83 3.06 22.35
CA ASN A 170 2.98 3.18 23.54
C ASN A 170 2.03 4.40 23.47
N LEU A 171 1.44 4.66 22.31
CA LEU A 171 0.44 5.71 22.07
C LEU A 171 -0.98 5.10 21.97
N GLU A 172 -2.02 5.94 22.14
CA GLU A 172 -3.39 5.49 21.91
C GLU A 172 -3.64 5.34 20.42
N PRO A 173 -3.99 4.11 19.94
CA PRO A 173 -3.98 3.81 18.50
C PRO A 173 -4.91 4.69 17.66
N TYR A 174 -6.14 4.93 18.12
CA TYR A 174 -7.10 5.72 17.34
C TYR A 174 -6.86 7.22 17.41
N ALA A 175 -6.24 7.74 18.49
CA ALA A 175 -5.80 9.13 18.53
C ALA A 175 -4.65 9.33 17.54
N TYR A 176 -3.70 8.40 17.51
CA TYR A 176 -2.58 8.44 16.57
C TYR A 176 -3.04 8.32 15.10
N LEU A 177 -4.02 7.45 14.84
CA LEU A 177 -4.66 7.35 13.52
C LEU A 177 -5.33 8.68 13.12
N ALA A 178 -6.03 9.35 14.05
CA ALA A 178 -6.66 10.64 13.80
C ALA A 178 -5.64 11.74 13.48
N GLU A 179 -4.44 11.69 14.09
CA GLU A 179 -3.35 12.60 13.74
C GLU A 179 -2.84 12.35 12.31
N PHE A 180 -2.65 11.09 11.87
CA PHE A 180 -2.31 10.79 10.48
C PHE A 180 -3.34 11.32 9.49
N GLN A 181 -4.63 11.28 9.86
CA GLN A 181 -5.71 11.81 9.02
C GLN A 181 -5.56 13.32 8.75
N THR A 182 -4.92 14.08 9.66
CA THR A 182 -4.66 15.52 9.45
C THR A 182 -3.70 15.80 8.29
N LEU A 183 -2.94 14.81 7.84
CA LEU A 183 -2.05 14.90 6.67
C LEU A 183 -2.80 14.79 5.33
N SER A 184 -4.13 14.74 5.36
CA SER A 184 -5.01 14.72 4.18
C SER A 184 -4.73 13.56 3.21
N PRO A 185 -4.81 12.29 3.66
CA PRO A 185 -4.64 11.15 2.78
C PRO A 185 -5.69 11.16 1.66
N ILE A 186 -5.26 10.81 0.46
CA ILE A 186 -6.15 10.71 -0.72
C ILE A 186 -6.46 9.26 -1.08
N MET A 187 -5.74 8.33 -0.47
CA MET A 187 -5.92 6.88 -0.62
C MET A 187 -5.66 6.18 0.71
N TYR A 188 -6.26 5.01 0.88
CA TYR A 188 -6.12 4.20 2.09
C TYR A 188 -5.83 2.74 1.75
N HIS A 189 -5.00 2.10 2.58
CA HIS A 189 -4.91 0.65 2.68
C HIS A 189 -5.66 0.17 3.91
N LEU A 190 -6.39 -0.93 3.76
CA LEU A 190 -7.27 -1.42 4.80
C LEU A 190 -7.24 -2.95 4.89
N SER A 191 -7.05 -3.43 6.11
CA SER A 191 -7.20 -4.81 6.57
C SER A 191 -7.74 -4.81 7.99
N ASP A 192 -8.00 -5.97 8.57
CA ASP A 192 -8.23 -6.11 10.00
C ASP A 192 -6.96 -6.58 10.73
N GLY A 193 -6.97 -6.55 12.04
CA GLY A 193 -5.84 -6.94 12.88
C GLY A 193 -6.16 -6.91 14.36
N ASP A 194 -5.19 -7.26 15.20
CA ASP A 194 -5.29 -7.10 16.64
C ASP A 194 -4.84 -5.69 17.03
N ILE A 195 -5.77 -4.92 17.64
CA ILE A 195 -5.52 -3.53 18.06
C ILE A 195 -4.37 -3.40 19.07
N GLN A 196 -3.98 -4.48 19.74
CA GLN A 196 -2.87 -4.49 20.69
C GLN A 196 -1.55 -4.97 20.06
N SER A 197 -1.57 -5.42 18.82
CA SER A 197 -0.37 -5.90 18.14
C SER A 197 0.56 -4.76 17.72
N PRO A 198 1.87 -4.84 18.00
CA PRO A 198 2.87 -3.93 17.41
C PRO A 198 3.24 -4.31 15.98
N LEU A 199 2.73 -5.46 15.47
CA LEU A 199 3.03 -6.01 14.15
C LEU A 199 1.78 -6.00 13.28
N ASP A 200 1.96 -5.63 12.03
CA ASP A 200 0.91 -5.72 11.02
C ASP A 200 0.60 -7.18 10.66
N GLN A 201 -0.70 -7.49 10.50
CA GLN A 201 -1.19 -8.86 10.37
C GLN A 201 -1.96 -9.13 9.08
N HIS A 202 -2.53 -8.11 8.44
CA HIS A 202 -3.36 -8.24 7.23
C HIS A 202 -4.46 -9.30 7.35
N LEU A 203 -5.21 -9.30 8.46
CA LEU A 203 -6.32 -10.23 8.69
C LEU A 203 -7.52 -9.86 7.82
N HIS A 204 -8.38 -10.84 7.55
CA HIS A 204 -9.69 -10.59 6.95
C HIS A 204 -10.59 -9.83 7.91
N PHE A 205 -11.54 -9.05 7.37
CA PHE A 205 -12.46 -8.28 8.19
C PHE A 205 -13.34 -9.19 9.06
N GLY A 206 -13.29 -8.96 10.37
CA GLY A 206 -13.94 -9.75 11.40
C GLY A 206 -13.09 -10.85 12.01
N GLU A 207 -11.89 -11.10 11.52
CA GLU A 207 -10.91 -12.00 12.16
C GLU A 207 -10.07 -11.27 13.22
N GLY A 208 -9.96 -9.95 13.13
CA GLY A 208 -9.31 -9.10 14.11
C GLY A 208 -10.30 -8.45 15.09
N ASN A 209 -9.85 -7.36 15.69
CA ASN A 209 -10.66 -6.60 16.66
C ASN A 209 -10.58 -5.08 16.43
N TYR A 210 -10.19 -4.63 15.23
CA TYR A 210 -10.23 -3.22 14.89
C TYR A 210 -11.68 -2.69 14.94
N ASN A 211 -11.87 -1.48 15.45
CA ASN A 211 -13.16 -0.82 15.41
C ASN A 211 -13.43 -0.28 13.98
N LEU A 212 -13.87 -1.16 13.09
CA LEU A 212 -14.11 -0.84 11.68
C LEU A 212 -15.09 0.32 11.53
N LYS A 213 -16.13 0.40 12.37
CA LYS A 213 -17.07 1.53 12.35
C LYS A 213 -16.38 2.86 12.60
N LYS A 214 -15.47 2.92 13.57
CA LYS A 214 -14.67 4.12 13.86
C LYS A 214 -13.72 4.44 12.71
N ILE A 215 -13.08 3.43 12.13
CA ILE A 215 -12.18 3.58 10.97
C ILE A 215 -12.95 4.14 9.77
N PHE A 216 -14.06 3.53 9.38
CA PHE A 216 -14.85 4.01 8.24
C PHE A 216 -15.42 5.41 8.46
N SER A 217 -15.70 5.82 9.71
CA SER A 217 -16.21 7.17 10.01
C SER A 217 -15.22 8.31 9.74
N ILE A 218 -13.92 8.01 9.66
CA ILE A 218 -12.87 9.01 9.41
C ILE A 218 -12.38 9.01 7.96
N ILE A 219 -12.69 7.98 7.18
CA ILE A 219 -12.29 7.89 5.77
C ILE A 219 -13.16 8.82 4.92
N ASN A 220 -12.52 9.57 4.03
CA ASN A 220 -13.25 10.40 3.07
C ASN A 220 -14.15 9.51 2.19
N PRO A 221 -15.46 9.81 2.06
CA PRO A 221 -16.38 8.98 1.27
C PRO A 221 -16.06 8.95 -0.24
N HIS A 222 -15.19 9.81 -0.73
CA HIS A 222 -14.71 9.81 -2.12
C HIS A 222 -13.31 9.23 -2.30
N ALA A 223 -12.68 8.75 -1.23
CA ALA A 223 -11.34 8.20 -1.29
C ALA A 223 -11.29 6.84 -2.00
N LYS A 224 -10.10 6.49 -2.44
CA LYS A 224 -9.74 5.15 -2.91
C LYS A 224 -9.29 4.30 -1.73
N ILE A 225 -9.75 3.06 -1.66
CA ILE A 225 -9.40 2.11 -0.59
C ILE A 225 -8.94 0.82 -1.25
N SER A 226 -7.70 0.42 -1.05
CA SER A 226 -7.24 -0.92 -1.42
C SER A 226 -7.37 -1.89 -0.25
N ILE A 227 -7.94 -3.04 -0.51
CA ILE A 227 -8.06 -4.12 0.47
C ILE A 227 -6.79 -4.95 0.46
N GLU A 228 -6.07 -4.96 1.59
CA GLU A 228 -4.78 -5.62 1.75
C GLU A 228 -4.83 -6.90 2.60
N THR A 229 -5.97 -7.55 2.64
CA THR A 229 -6.09 -8.85 3.31
C THR A 229 -5.32 -9.95 2.57
N LYS A 230 -4.96 -11.01 3.29
CA LYS A 230 -4.26 -12.16 2.74
C LYS A 230 -5.08 -12.83 1.64
N LYS A 231 -4.42 -13.51 0.70
CA LYS A 231 -5.06 -14.38 -0.27
C LYS A 231 -4.81 -15.82 0.15
N ASN A 232 -5.83 -16.50 0.68
CA ASN A 232 -5.72 -17.86 1.21
C ASN A 232 -5.69 -18.92 0.10
N SER A 233 -6.22 -18.60 -1.09
CA SER A 233 -6.24 -19.49 -2.25
C SER A 233 -5.53 -18.85 -3.44
N LYS A 234 -4.85 -19.66 -4.24
CA LYS A 234 -4.34 -19.25 -5.56
C LYS A 234 -5.35 -19.50 -6.67
N GLU A 235 -6.45 -20.19 -6.39
CA GLU A 235 -7.43 -20.63 -7.38
C GLU A 235 -8.59 -19.62 -7.54
N ASN A 236 -8.86 -18.82 -6.49
CA ASN A 236 -9.98 -17.88 -6.49
C ASN A 236 -9.75 -16.69 -5.57
N LEU A 237 -10.64 -15.70 -5.66
CA LEU A 237 -10.68 -14.48 -4.84
C LEU A 237 -11.90 -14.48 -3.89
N ASN A 238 -12.34 -15.64 -3.41
CA ASN A 238 -13.50 -15.74 -2.52
C ASN A 238 -13.29 -14.95 -1.23
N ASP A 239 -12.08 -14.96 -0.67
CA ASP A 239 -11.75 -14.20 0.53
C ASP A 239 -11.97 -12.70 0.32
N PHE A 240 -11.55 -12.16 -0.82
CA PHE A 240 -11.80 -10.78 -1.18
C PHE A 240 -13.31 -10.48 -1.31
N ILE A 241 -14.10 -11.40 -1.86
CA ILE A 241 -15.55 -11.24 -1.95
C ILE A 241 -16.19 -11.16 -0.55
N GLU A 242 -15.75 -11.99 0.40
CA GLU A 242 -16.25 -11.95 1.77
C GLU A 242 -15.83 -10.66 2.48
N ASP A 243 -14.60 -10.20 2.28
CA ASP A 243 -14.13 -8.91 2.77
C ASP A 243 -15.00 -7.75 2.26
N ILE A 244 -15.30 -7.72 0.95
CA ILE A 244 -16.19 -6.70 0.37
C ILE A 244 -17.60 -6.77 0.96
N LYS A 245 -18.14 -7.94 1.21
CA LYS A 245 -19.44 -8.08 1.87
C LYS A 245 -19.40 -7.52 3.30
N CYS A 246 -18.33 -7.80 4.04
CA CYS A 246 -18.16 -7.31 5.41
C CYS A 246 -18.14 -5.77 5.46
N ILE A 247 -17.34 -5.12 4.60
CA ILE A 247 -17.20 -3.65 4.61
C ILE A 247 -18.43 -2.91 4.08
N LYS A 248 -19.31 -3.53 3.29
CA LYS A 248 -20.57 -2.91 2.82
C LYS A 248 -21.56 -2.59 3.94
N PHE A 249 -21.31 -3.06 5.16
CA PHE A 249 -22.15 -2.76 6.33
C PHE A 249 -21.74 -1.45 7.03
N TYR A 250 -20.63 -0.82 6.65
CA TYR A 250 -20.11 0.42 7.21
C TYR A 250 -20.24 1.59 6.23
#